data_65bb20bf7dec515447b0fa1399f2aeba
#
_entry.id   65bb20bf7dec515447b0fa1399f2aeba
#
_cell.length_a   1.000
_cell.length_b   1.000
_cell.length_c   1.000
_cell.angle_alpha   90.00
_cell.angle_beta   90.00
_cell.angle_gamma   90.00
#
_symmetry.space_group_name_H-M   'P 1'
#
loop_
_entity.id
_entity.type
_entity.pdbx_description
1 polymer ?
#
loop_
_entity_poly.entity_id
_entity_poly.type
_entity_poly.pdbx_seq_one_letter_code
_entity_poly.pdbx_strand_id
1 'polypeptide(L)'
;LGINNMRKVPKTVVMAVNNIPMLNADIVTGISLMLGFIAFGISLGFKTILISHITFNIPYVILSVMPKLKQTERVTYEAALDLGATPIMAFFKVVFPDIFPGVISGFLLAFTMSLDDFIITHFTKGAGINTISTLVYSEVRRGIKPSLYALSTIIFATVLILLIVSNIAQNKIKKK
;
A
#
# COMPACT_ATOMS: atom_id res chain seq x y z
N LEU A 1 -4.30 11.61 -10.07
CA LEU A 1 -4.56 12.64 -11.10
C LEU A 1 -3.25 13.17 -11.70
N GLY A 2 -2.27 13.62 -10.88
CA GLY A 2 -1.02 14.19 -11.39
C GLY A 2 -0.31 13.30 -12.42
N ILE A 3 -0.05 12.04 -12.08
CA ILE A 3 0.61 11.07 -12.97
C ILE A 3 -0.21 10.81 -14.25
N ASN A 4 -1.55 10.84 -14.16
CA ASN A 4 -2.39 10.58 -15.32
C ASN A 4 -2.36 11.72 -16.34
N ASN A 5 -2.21 12.96 -15.88
CA ASN A 5 -2.16 14.17 -16.70
C ASN A 5 -0.75 14.58 -17.16
N MET A 6 0.29 13.85 -16.76
CA MET A 6 1.67 14.12 -17.20
C MET A 6 1.87 13.79 -18.69
N ARG A 7 2.79 14.51 -19.35
CA ARG A 7 3.27 14.18 -20.69
C ARG A 7 3.88 12.77 -20.71
N LYS A 8 3.90 12.10 -21.87
CA LYS A 8 4.31 10.69 -22.00
C LYS A 8 5.69 10.40 -21.37
N VAL A 9 6.70 11.20 -21.65
CA VAL A 9 8.08 10.97 -21.17
C VAL A 9 8.18 11.04 -19.64
N PRO A 10 7.81 12.14 -18.94
CA PRO A 10 7.89 12.19 -17.49
C PRO A 10 6.97 11.16 -16.82
N LYS A 11 5.83 10.83 -17.40
CA LYS A 11 4.95 9.76 -16.90
C LYS A 11 5.64 8.40 -16.91
N THR A 12 6.31 8.06 -18.02
CA THR A 12 7.05 6.79 -18.12
C THR A 12 8.19 6.71 -17.10
N VAL A 13 8.94 7.79 -16.90
CA VAL A 13 10.01 7.84 -15.90
C VAL A 13 9.47 7.69 -14.49
N VAL A 14 8.42 8.43 -14.12
CA VAL A 14 7.80 8.31 -12.79
C VAL A 14 7.27 6.92 -12.54
N MET A 15 6.61 6.30 -13.54
CA MET A 15 6.11 4.93 -13.41
C MET A 15 7.24 3.90 -13.35
N ALA A 16 8.33 4.10 -14.08
CA ALA A 16 9.50 3.22 -14.00
C ALA A 16 10.14 3.28 -12.61
N VAL A 17 10.37 4.49 -12.07
CA VAL A 17 10.90 4.68 -10.72
C VAL A 17 9.96 4.09 -9.66
N ASN A 18 8.65 4.30 -9.82
CA ASN A 18 7.65 3.73 -8.92
C ASN A 18 7.67 2.20 -8.89
N ASN A 19 7.97 1.56 -10.02
CA ASN A 19 7.97 0.11 -10.13
C ASN A 19 9.30 -0.54 -9.68
N ILE A 20 10.35 0.23 -9.43
CA ILE A 20 11.65 -0.29 -8.97
C ILE A 20 11.51 -1.19 -7.74
N PRO A 21 10.80 -0.81 -6.65
CA PRO A 21 10.64 -1.67 -5.50
C PRO A 21 9.95 -3.01 -5.79
N MET A 22 9.06 -3.05 -6.78
CA MET A 22 8.36 -4.27 -7.15
C MET A 22 9.22 -5.26 -7.96
N LEU A 23 10.23 -4.74 -8.68
CA LEU A 23 11.12 -5.55 -9.51
C LEU A 23 12.32 -6.08 -8.73
N ASN A 24 12.67 -5.42 -7.64
CA ASN A 24 13.75 -5.82 -6.77
C ASN A 24 13.31 -6.90 -5.77
N ALA A 25 14.24 -7.77 -5.39
CA ALA A 25 14.01 -8.66 -4.26
C ALA A 25 13.87 -7.83 -2.96
N ASP A 26 12.93 -8.22 -2.09
CA ASP A 26 12.62 -7.51 -0.84
C ASP A 26 13.86 -7.33 0.04
N ILE A 27 14.78 -8.30 0.02
CA ILE A 27 16.04 -8.22 0.76
C ILE A 27 16.93 -7.07 0.26
N VAL A 28 16.98 -6.84 -1.06
CA VAL A 28 17.76 -5.74 -1.65
C VAL A 28 17.15 -4.40 -1.27
N THR A 29 15.82 -4.31 -1.34
CA THR A 29 15.07 -3.11 -0.96
C THR A 29 15.25 -2.82 0.55
N GLY A 30 15.14 -3.85 1.40
CA GLY A 30 15.31 -3.71 2.85
C GLY A 30 16.70 -3.26 3.25
N ILE A 31 17.75 -3.86 2.65
CA ILE A 31 19.16 -3.46 2.91
C ILE A 31 19.42 -2.04 2.40
N SER A 32 18.92 -1.70 1.21
CA SER A 32 19.11 -0.36 0.64
C SER A 32 18.49 0.73 1.50
N LEU A 33 17.28 0.49 2.02
CA LEU A 33 16.59 1.41 2.94
C LEU A 33 17.35 1.53 4.26
N MET A 34 17.81 0.41 4.83
CA MET A 34 18.62 0.42 6.05
C MET A 34 19.89 1.25 5.87
N LEU A 35 20.66 1.01 4.81
CA LEU A 35 21.88 1.76 4.52
C LEU A 35 21.60 3.24 4.27
N GLY A 36 20.48 3.54 3.58
CA GLY A 36 20.03 4.92 3.38
C GLY A 36 19.76 5.62 4.71
N PHE A 37 19.00 5.01 5.61
CA PHE A 37 18.73 5.61 6.93
C PHE A 37 20.01 5.84 7.73
N ILE A 38 20.94 4.88 7.73
CA ILE A 38 22.24 5.01 8.41
C ILE A 38 23.06 6.16 7.80
N ALA A 39 23.11 6.25 6.47
CA ALA A 39 23.86 7.31 5.77
C ALA A 39 23.33 8.72 6.10
N PHE A 40 22.01 8.85 6.32
CA PHE A 40 21.38 10.10 6.75
C PHE A 40 21.40 10.32 8.27
N GLY A 41 22.05 9.44 9.05
CA GLY A 41 22.12 9.54 10.50
C GLY A 41 20.79 9.27 11.21
N ILE A 42 19.83 8.62 10.54
CA ILE A 42 18.52 8.29 11.10
C ILE A 42 18.63 6.97 11.87
N SER A 43 18.37 7.02 13.18
CA SER A 43 18.35 5.81 14.00
C SER A 43 17.20 4.89 13.59
N LEU A 44 17.52 3.60 13.43
CA LEU A 44 16.53 2.58 13.11
C LEU A 44 15.50 2.43 14.26
N GLY A 45 14.23 2.31 13.90
CA GLY A 45 13.14 2.24 14.90
C GLY A 45 11.76 2.23 14.24
N PHE A 46 10.74 2.59 14.99
CA PHE A 46 9.36 2.63 14.49
C PHE A 46 9.18 3.56 13.27
N LYS A 47 9.84 4.72 13.28
CA LYS A 47 9.74 5.70 12.17
C LYS A 47 10.32 5.13 10.87
N THR A 48 11.46 4.44 10.94
CA THR A 48 12.09 3.83 9.76
C THR A 48 11.28 2.67 9.22
N ILE A 49 10.66 1.84 10.09
CA ILE A 49 9.70 0.82 9.66
C ILE A 49 8.54 1.49 8.91
N LEU A 50 7.92 2.50 9.49
CA LEU A 50 6.76 3.18 8.88
C LEU A 50 7.10 3.76 7.50
N ILE A 51 8.21 4.48 7.38
CA ILE A 51 8.68 5.07 6.11
C ILE A 51 8.95 3.98 5.08
N SER A 52 9.59 2.88 5.49
CA SER A 52 9.90 1.76 4.61
C SER A 52 8.64 1.08 4.09
N HIS A 53 7.66 0.82 4.95
CA HIS A 53 6.39 0.23 4.57
C HIS A 53 5.58 1.16 3.64
N ILE A 54 5.56 2.46 3.90
CA ILE A 54 4.94 3.43 2.99
C ILE A 54 5.62 3.37 1.62
N THR A 55 6.95 3.47 1.57
CA THR A 55 7.72 3.49 0.33
C THR A 55 7.49 2.21 -0.49
N PHE A 56 7.53 1.06 0.15
CA PHE A 56 7.33 -0.25 -0.48
C PHE A 56 5.90 -0.42 -1.00
N ASN A 57 4.88 0.07 -0.26
CA ASN A 57 3.47 -0.11 -0.62
C ASN A 57 2.96 0.87 -1.68
N ILE A 58 3.61 2.02 -1.90
CA ILE A 58 3.18 3.02 -2.90
C ILE A 58 2.93 2.41 -4.29
N PRO A 59 3.84 1.59 -4.88
CA PRO A 59 3.62 0.99 -6.19
C PRO A 59 2.35 0.15 -6.28
N TYR A 60 2.09 -0.66 -5.26
CA TYR A 60 0.92 -1.56 -5.21
C TYR A 60 -0.40 -0.78 -5.14
N VAL A 61 -0.43 0.29 -4.33
CA VAL A 61 -1.60 1.18 -4.26
C VAL A 61 -1.83 1.88 -5.60
N ILE A 62 -0.78 2.38 -6.24
CA ILE A 62 -0.88 3.02 -7.56
C ILE A 62 -1.43 2.03 -8.60
N LEU A 63 -0.95 0.77 -8.61
CA LEU A 63 -1.44 -0.26 -9.52
C LEU A 63 -2.91 -0.60 -9.29
N SER A 64 -3.39 -0.53 -8.05
CA SER A 64 -4.80 -0.78 -7.73
C SER A 64 -5.72 0.37 -8.14
N VAL A 65 -5.27 1.61 -7.97
CA VAL A 65 -6.07 2.81 -8.23
C VAL A 65 -6.01 3.25 -9.70
N MET A 66 -4.86 3.09 -10.37
CA MET A 66 -4.64 3.58 -11.73
C MET A 66 -5.63 3.03 -12.77
N PRO A 67 -6.01 1.75 -12.79
CA PRO A 67 -7.01 1.23 -13.72
C PRO A 67 -8.38 1.90 -13.53
N LYS A 68 -8.78 2.16 -12.29
CA LYS A 68 -10.03 2.84 -11.98
C LYS A 68 -10.01 4.30 -12.44
N LEU A 69 -8.90 4.99 -12.18
CA LEU A 69 -8.72 6.37 -12.65
C LEU A 69 -8.75 6.50 -14.18
N LYS A 70 -8.26 5.48 -14.91
CA LYS A 70 -8.33 5.46 -16.38
C LYS A 70 -9.74 5.16 -16.91
N GLN A 71 -10.57 4.46 -16.14
CA GLN A 71 -11.95 4.16 -16.46
C GLN A 71 -12.90 5.34 -16.19
N THR A 72 -12.51 6.26 -15.28
CA THR A 72 -13.29 7.47 -14.98
C THR A 72 -13.32 8.37 -16.21
N GLU A 73 -14.50 8.69 -16.67
CA GLU A 73 -14.71 9.51 -17.85
C GLU A 73 -14.24 10.95 -17.60
N ARG A 74 -13.28 11.40 -18.40
CA ARG A 74 -12.75 12.75 -18.34
C ARG A 74 -13.84 13.79 -18.59
N VAL A 75 -14.81 13.46 -19.44
CA VAL A 75 -15.95 14.30 -19.79
C VAL A 75 -16.78 14.67 -18.56
N THR A 76 -17.02 13.74 -17.64
CA THR A 76 -17.80 14.01 -16.41
C THR A 76 -17.07 14.98 -15.48
N TYR A 77 -15.74 14.89 -15.40
CA TYR A 77 -14.93 15.84 -14.64
C TYR A 77 -14.96 17.24 -15.27
N GLU A 78 -14.78 17.32 -16.60
CA GLU A 78 -14.83 18.59 -17.34
C GLU A 78 -16.21 19.23 -17.26
N ALA A 79 -17.30 18.48 -17.42
CA ALA A 79 -18.66 18.97 -17.25
C ALA A 79 -18.93 19.54 -15.85
N ALA A 80 -18.37 18.95 -14.80
CA ALA A 80 -18.47 19.50 -13.45
C ALA A 80 -17.77 20.86 -13.32
N LEU A 81 -16.62 21.05 -13.98
CA LEU A 81 -15.94 22.35 -14.02
C LEU A 81 -16.73 23.39 -14.78
N ASP A 82 -17.32 23.02 -15.92
CA ASP A 82 -18.15 23.91 -16.74
C ASP A 82 -19.40 24.37 -15.98
N LEU A 83 -19.93 23.54 -15.09
CA LEU A 83 -21.02 23.88 -14.16
C LEU A 83 -20.57 24.74 -12.96
N GLY A 84 -19.33 25.23 -12.97
CA GLY A 84 -18.79 26.13 -11.94
C GLY A 84 -18.22 25.44 -10.70
N ALA A 85 -18.04 24.10 -10.71
CA ALA A 85 -17.35 23.43 -9.62
C ALA A 85 -15.86 23.78 -9.59
N THR A 86 -15.31 24.00 -8.40
CA THR A 86 -13.86 24.13 -8.26
C THR A 86 -13.17 22.79 -8.54
N PRO A 87 -11.88 22.76 -8.98
CA PRO A 87 -11.16 21.52 -9.24
C PRO A 87 -11.16 20.53 -8.05
N ILE A 88 -11.08 21.06 -6.84
CA ILE A 88 -11.15 20.26 -5.61
C ILE A 88 -12.54 19.65 -5.43
N MET A 89 -13.59 20.45 -5.64
CA MET A 89 -14.97 19.98 -5.53
C MET A 89 -15.28 18.92 -6.59
N ALA A 90 -14.89 19.15 -7.85
CA ALA A 90 -15.04 18.20 -8.94
C ALA A 90 -14.29 16.87 -8.64
N PHE A 91 -13.08 16.96 -8.06
CA PHE A 91 -12.35 15.76 -7.64
C PHE A 91 -13.13 14.96 -6.61
N PHE A 92 -13.54 15.57 -5.49
CA PHE A 92 -14.19 14.83 -4.39
C PHE A 92 -15.61 14.36 -4.72
N LYS A 93 -16.34 15.10 -5.55
CA LYS A 93 -17.74 14.76 -5.89
C LYS A 93 -17.89 13.84 -7.10
N VAL A 94 -16.92 13.86 -8.03
CA VAL A 94 -16.99 13.09 -9.28
C VAL A 94 -15.93 12.00 -9.32
N VAL A 95 -14.65 12.38 -9.26
CA VAL A 95 -13.55 11.44 -9.48
C VAL A 95 -13.37 10.48 -8.31
N PHE A 96 -13.42 11.00 -7.07
CA PHE A 96 -13.16 10.19 -5.87
C PHE A 96 -14.16 9.03 -5.68
N PRO A 97 -15.48 9.23 -5.83
CA PRO A 97 -16.43 8.12 -5.77
C PRO A 97 -16.16 7.02 -6.79
N ASP A 98 -15.80 7.40 -8.03
CA ASP A 98 -15.51 6.45 -9.09
C ASP A 98 -14.25 5.61 -8.81
N ILE A 99 -13.20 6.23 -8.27
CA ILE A 99 -11.95 5.53 -7.95
C ILE A 99 -11.99 4.84 -6.59
N PHE A 100 -13.00 5.11 -5.75
CA PHE A 100 -13.08 4.61 -4.37
C PHE A 100 -12.96 3.08 -4.25
N PRO A 101 -13.56 2.25 -5.12
CA PRO A 101 -13.33 0.81 -5.11
C PRO A 101 -11.86 0.43 -5.31
N GLY A 102 -11.15 1.18 -6.17
CA GLY A 102 -9.71 1.00 -6.37
C GLY A 102 -8.89 1.42 -5.16
N VAL A 103 -9.31 2.48 -4.46
CA VAL A 103 -8.66 2.94 -3.21
C VAL A 103 -8.82 1.89 -2.11
N ILE A 104 -10.02 1.32 -1.93
CA ILE A 104 -10.25 0.24 -0.97
C ILE A 104 -9.37 -0.98 -1.30
N SER A 105 -9.35 -1.39 -2.56
CA SER A 105 -8.51 -2.52 -2.99
C SER A 105 -7.03 -2.26 -2.73
N GLY A 106 -6.55 -1.05 -3.04
CA GLY A 106 -5.17 -0.63 -2.78
C GLY A 106 -4.83 -0.60 -1.29
N PHE A 107 -5.75 -0.10 -0.46
CA PHE A 107 -5.59 -0.10 0.99
C PHE A 107 -5.48 -1.51 1.56
N LEU A 108 -6.38 -2.42 1.16
CA LEU A 108 -6.36 -3.80 1.63
C LEU A 108 -5.10 -4.54 1.19
N LEU A 109 -4.66 -4.30 -0.05
CA LEU A 109 -3.42 -4.88 -0.56
C LEU A 109 -2.22 -4.38 0.25
N ALA A 110 -2.10 -3.06 0.45
CA ALA A 110 -1.02 -2.47 1.24
C ALA A 110 -1.05 -2.96 2.70
N PHE A 111 -2.23 -3.09 3.29
CA PHE A 111 -2.40 -3.60 4.64
C PHE A 111 -1.92 -5.06 4.75
N THR A 112 -2.33 -5.92 3.81
CA THR A 112 -1.92 -7.33 3.80
C THR A 112 -0.42 -7.46 3.60
N MET A 113 0.15 -6.73 2.64
CA MET A 113 1.59 -6.72 2.37
C MET A 113 2.39 -6.22 3.59
N SER A 114 1.88 -5.19 4.28
CA SER A 114 2.54 -4.65 5.48
C SER A 114 2.50 -5.62 6.67
N LEU A 115 1.44 -6.43 6.81
CA LEU A 115 1.34 -7.43 7.88
C LEU A 115 2.28 -8.61 7.65
N ASP A 116 2.40 -9.05 6.39
CA ASP A 116 3.19 -10.22 6.03
C ASP A 116 4.69 -9.90 5.89
N ASP A 117 5.05 -8.63 5.69
CA ASP A 117 6.45 -8.24 5.49
C ASP A 117 7.32 -8.57 6.71
N PHE A 118 8.25 -9.47 6.49
CA PHE A 118 9.31 -9.79 7.44
C PHE A 118 10.64 -9.13 7.05
N ILE A 119 10.97 -9.14 5.77
CA ILE A 119 12.32 -8.83 5.30
C ILE A 119 12.63 -7.35 5.46
N ILE A 120 11.80 -6.48 4.92
CA ILE A 120 12.00 -5.02 5.00
C ILE A 120 11.97 -4.58 6.47
N THR A 121 10.99 -5.09 7.23
CA THR A 121 10.90 -4.83 8.67
C THR A 121 12.15 -5.28 9.41
N HIS A 122 12.69 -6.47 9.11
CA HIS A 122 13.87 -7.01 9.79
C HIS A 122 15.09 -6.08 9.65
N PHE A 123 15.31 -5.52 8.47
CA PHE A 123 16.42 -4.61 8.20
C PHE A 123 16.18 -3.19 8.70
N THR A 124 14.96 -2.73 8.75
CA THR A 124 14.64 -1.33 9.10
C THR A 124 14.18 -1.13 10.53
N LYS A 125 13.96 -2.21 11.30
CA LYS A 125 13.60 -2.12 12.71
C LYS A 125 14.83 -1.78 13.58
N GLY A 126 14.61 -1.00 14.60
CA GLY A 126 15.60 -0.80 15.65
C GLY A 126 15.59 -1.91 16.69
N ALA A 127 16.53 -1.84 17.61
CA ALA A 127 16.57 -2.74 18.76
C ALA A 127 15.30 -2.60 19.62
N GLY A 128 14.75 -3.72 20.07
CA GLY A 128 13.58 -3.75 20.98
C GLY A 128 12.22 -3.64 20.31
N ILE A 129 12.14 -3.39 19.01
CA ILE A 129 10.86 -3.33 18.27
C ILE A 129 10.65 -4.65 17.53
N ASN A 130 9.48 -5.25 17.73
CA ASN A 130 9.05 -6.42 16.99
C ASN A 130 7.68 -6.17 16.37
N THR A 131 7.54 -6.51 15.09
CA THR A 131 6.24 -6.64 14.41
C THR A 131 5.77 -8.09 14.56
N ILE A 132 4.53 -8.35 14.14
CA ILE A 132 3.95 -9.70 14.18
C ILE A 132 4.82 -10.68 13.39
N SER A 133 5.22 -10.31 12.17
CA SER A 133 6.04 -11.14 11.28
C SER A 133 7.42 -11.45 11.90
N THR A 134 8.09 -10.44 12.47
CA THR A 134 9.40 -10.65 13.13
C THR A 134 9.28 -11.43 14.44
N LEU A 135 8.18 -11.27 15.18
CA LEU A 135 7.90 -12.06 16.38
C LEU A 135 7.69 -13.54 16.03
N VAL A 136 6.80 -13.82 15.07
CA VAL A 136 6.53 -15.18 14.59
C VAL A 136 7.84 -15.86 14.16
N TYR A 137 8.64 -15.18 13.34
CA TYR A 137 9.93 -15.72 12.90
C TYR A 137 10.88 -16.05 14.07
N SER A 138 10.97 -15.16 15.05
CA SER A 138 11.85 -15.36 16.21
C SER A 138 11.41 -16.56 17.07
N GLU A 139 10.12 -16.74 17.23
CA GLU A 139 9.56 -17.84 18.01
C GLU A 139 9.65 -19.19 17.28
N VAL A 140 9.46 -19.19 15.95
CA VAL A 140 9.69 -20.41 15.14
C VAL A 140 11.12 -20.92 15.31
N ARG A 141 12.11 -20.03 15.37
CA ARG A 141 13.52 -20.41 15.60
C ARG A 141 13.80 -20.94 17.01
N ARG A 142 13.04 -20.51 18.02
CA ARG A 142 13.20 -20.90 19.43
C ARG A 142 12.38 -22.13 19.82
N GLY A 143 11.51 -22.59 18.95
CA GLY A 143 10.50 -23.62 19.23
C GLY A 143 9.11 -23.02 19.34
N ILE A 144 8.18 -23.59 18.60
CA ILE A 144 6.83 -23.03 18.42
C ILE A 144 6.01 -23.23 19.71
N LYS A 145 5.60 -22.12 20.33
CA LYS A 145 4.70 -22.15 21.48
C LYS A 145 3.23 -22.24 21.03
N PRO A 146 2.35 -22.90 21.81
CA PRO A 146 0.91 -22.99 21.49
C PRO A 146 0.22 -21.65 21.28
N SER A 147 0.70 -20.59 21.95
CA SER A 147 0.19 -19.23 21.79
C SER A 147 0.34 -18.66 20.37
N LEU A 148 1.35 -19.12 19.61
CA LEU A 148 1.53 -18.70 18.22
C LEU A 148 0.47 -19.25 17.28
N TYR A 149 0.03 -20.48 17.51
CA TYR A 149 -1.06 -21.06 16.72
C TYR A 149 -2.35 -20.26 16.91
N ALA A 150 -2.67 -19.87 18.16
CA ALA A 150 -3.81 -19.03 18.45
C ALA A 150 -3.69 -17.65 17.79
N LEU A 151 -2.52 -17.01 17.90
CA LEU A 151 -2.26 -15.71 17.26
C LEU A 151 -2.42 -15.79 15.74
N SER A 152 -1.82 -16.78 15.09
CA SER A 152 -1.90 -16.98 13.64
C SER A 152 -3.34 -17.23 13.19
N THR A 153 -4.11 -18.01 13.94
CA THR A 153 -5.53 -18.27 13.64
C THR A 153 -6.36 -16.99 13.73
N ILE A 154 -6.14 -16.16 14.76
CA ILE A 154 -6.86 -14.89 14.93
C ILE A 154 -6.53 -13.93 13.78
N ILE A 155 -5.25 -13.79 13.42
CA ILE A 155 -4.82 -12.93 12.31
C ILE A 155 -5.45 -13.41 11.00
N PHE A 156 -5.36 -14.72 10.71
CA PHE A 156 -5.95 -15.31 9.51
C PHE A 156 -7.45 -15.06 9.43
N ALA A 157 -8.18 -15.33 10.52
CA ALA A 157 -9.62 -15.08 10.58
C ALA A 157 -9.96 -13.59 10.37
N THR A 158 -9.19 -12.69 10.97
CA THR A 158 -9.40 -11.24 10.83
C THR A 158 -9.19 -10.79 9.39
N VAL A 159 -8.10 -11.20 8.75
CA VAL A 159 -7.82 -10.87 7.35
C VAL A 159 -8.88 -11.47 6.43
N LEU A 160 -9.29 -12.71 6.66
CA LEU A 160 -10.33 -13.38 5.88
C LEU A 160 -11.67 -12.62 5.96
N ILE A 161 -12.08 -12.22 7.16
CA ILE A 161 -13.31 -11.44 7.37
C ILE A 161 -13.21 -10.11 6.64
N LEU A 162 -12.09 -9.39 6.75
CA LEU A 162 -11.88 -8.12 6.06
C LEU A 162 -11.98 -8.28 4.53
N LEU A 163 -11.39 -9.33 3.98
CA LEU A 163 -11.46 -9.62 2.54
C LEU A 163 -12.89 -9.94 2.09
N ILE A 164 -13.62 -10.75 2.84
CA ILE A 164 -15.03 -11.09 2.53
C ILE A 164 -15.89 -9.83 2.58
N VAL A 165 -15.79 -9.02 3.64
CA VAL A 165 -16.55 -7.78 3.80
C VAL A 165 -16.23 -6.80 2.67
N SER A 166 -14.96 -6.65 2.33
CA SER A 166 -14.52 -5.80 1.21
C SER A 166 -15.09 -6.28 -0.13
N ASN A 167 -15.05 -7.57 -0.40
CA ASN A 167 -15.58 -8.14 -1.64
C ASN A 167 -17.10 -7.92 -1.76
N ILE A 168 -17.82 -8.15 -0.68
CA ILE A 168 -19.28 -7.90 -0.64
C ILE A 168 -19.59 -6.43 -0.86
N ALA A 169 -18.84 -5.52 -0.22
CA ALA A 169 -19.01 -4.08 -0.39
C ALA A 169 -18.75 -3.64 -1.83
N GLN A 170 -17.69 -4.13 -2.47
CA GLN A 170 -17.37 -3.83 -3.86
C GLN A 170 -18.45 -4.33 -4.83
N ASN A 171 -19.01 -5.53 -4.59
CA ASN A 171 -20.07 -6.08 -5.42
C ASN A 171 -21.39 -5.30 -5.31
N LYS A 172 -21.69 -4.71 -4.15
CA LYS A 172 -22.84 -3.81 -3.99
C LYS A 172 -22.67 -2.49 -4.73
N ILE A 173 -21.44 -1.95 -4.78
CA ILE A 173 -21.14 -0.71 -5.50
C ILE A 173 -21.24 -0.92 -7.03
N LYS A 174 -20.83 -2.09 -7.54
CA LYS A 174 -20.94 -2.42 -8.97
C LYS A 174 -22.38 -2.63 -9.49
N LYS A 175 -23.33 -2.92 -8.59
CA LYS A 175 -24.74 -3.17 -8.96
C LYS A 175 -25.62 -1.92 -8.92
N LYS A 176 -25.10 -0.79 -8.47
CA LYS A 176 -25.70 0.54 -8.56
C LYS A 176 -25.10 1.33 -9.72
#